data_ec974722580c736f868c9962de161099
#
_entry.id   ec974722580c736f868c9962de161099
#
_cell.length_a   1.000
_cell.length_b   1.000
_cell.length_c   1.000
_cell.angle_alpha   90.00
_cell.angle_beta   90.00
_cell.angle_gamma   90.00
#
_symmetry.space_group_name_H-M   'P 1'
#
loop_
_entity.id
_entity.type
_entity.pdbx_description
1 polymer ?
#
loop_
_entity_poly.entity_id
_entity_poly.type
_entity_poly.pdbx_seq_one_letter_code
_entity_poly.pdbx_strand_id
1 'polypeptide(L)'
;MEKVTFKNSRNLTLVGNFYPSSPENIIIMCHGFTSDKSSRGRFDRFANAFHQLGYSVLAFDFSGCGESDDERLTMATRIDDLHAAINFVKSRGFSHIALYGHSLGSRVCLECYTDQIAVMVLTGALTGSMKYDWNKHLTKEELQELKKKGYITKNQKQRKVIIDKQMLLDFELVDQKELLINVKCPVLIMNGDADEEERDLYKLSLQGMKWLSKDSKLELIQGAMHSFTDHLPVIEKLATEWFLKHFPILKK
;
A
#
# COMPACT_ATOMS: atom_id res chain seq x y z
N MET A 1 -5.00 -20.60 0.33
CA MET A 1 -5.58 -19.25 0.38
C MET A 1 -7.04 -19.34 0.78
N GLU A 2 -7.46 -18.53 1.74
CA GLU A 2 -8.82 -18.46 2.30
C GLU A 2 -9.35 -17.03 2.09
N LYS A 3 -10.63 -16.91 1.69
CA LYS A 3 -11.31 -15.62 1.67
C LYS A 3 -11.75 -15.28 3.09
N VAL A 4 -11.37 -14.12 3.59
CA VAL A 4 -11.73 -13.65 4.93
C VAL A 4 -12.46 -12.32 4.87
N THR A 5 -13.27 -12.04 5.91
CA THR A 5 -13.94 -10.75 6.07
C THR A 5 -13.73 -10.22 7.48
N PHE A 6 -13.64 -8.90 7.63
CA PHE A 6 -13.55 -8.23 8.92
C PHE A 6 -14.16 -6.83 8.82
N LYS A 7 -14.44 -6.19 9.95
CA LYS A 7 -15.08 -4.87 10.02
C LYS A 7 -14.07 -3.79 10.34
N ASN A 8 -14.20 -2.63 9.69
CA ASN A 8 -13.52 -1.40 10.09
C ASN A 8 -14.31 -0.64 11.18
N SER A 9 -13.80 0.50 11.66
CA SER A 9 -14.45 1.30 12.72
C SER A 9 -15.81 1.86 12.31
N ARG A 10 -16.05 2.00 11.00
CA ARG A 10 -17.31 2.47 10.41
C ARG A 10 -18.30 1.33 10.18
N ASN A 11 -18.02 0.12 10.68
CA ASN A 11 -18.82 -1.10 10.52
C ASN A 11 -18.97 -1.58 9.06
N LEU A 12 -18.08 -1.15 8.15
CA LEU A 12 -18.03 -1.64 6.79
C LEU A 12 -17.27 -2.96 6.72
N THR A 13 -17.72 -3.87 5.85
CA THR A 13 -17.06 -5.16 5.61
C THR A 13 -15.88 -4.98 4.67
N LEU A 14 -14.69 -5.34 5.12
CA LEU A 14 -13.50 -5.47 4.31
C LEU A 14 -13.29 -6.93 3.93
N VAL A 15 -12.85 -7.18 2.70
CA VAL A 15 -12.65 -8.52 2.14
C VAL A 15 -11.17 -8.73 1.84
N GLY A 16 -10.62 -9.87 2.27
CA GLY A 16 -9.22 -10.21 2.04
C GLY A 16 -9.00 -11.65 1.59
N ASN A 17 -7.85 -11.87 0.96
CA ASN A 17 -7.26 -13.17 0.70
C ASN A 17 -6.22 -13.44 1.78
N PHE A 18 -6.44 -14.46 2.59
CA PHE A 18 -5.55 -14.86 3.65
C PHE A 18 -4.81 -16.14 3.27
N TYR A 19 -3.50 -16.13 3.43
CA TYR A 19 -2.60 -17.26 3.15
C TYR A 19 -1.97 -17.71 4.48
N PRO A 20 -2.55 -18.69 5.17
CA PRO A 20 -2.06 -19.13 6.48
C PRO A 20 -0.75 -19.94 6.37
N SER A 21 0.24 -19.61 7.19
CA SER A 21 1.50 -20.37 7.32
C SER A 21 2.10 -20.18 8.72
N SER A 22 2.93 -19.16 8.96
CA SER A 22 3.46 -18.84 10.29
C SER A 22 2.32 -18.52 11.27
N PRO A 23 2.36 -19.00 12.51
CA PRO A 23 1.40 -18.60 13.52
C PRO A 23 1.68 -17.20 14.12
N GLU A 24 2.87 -16.64 13.92
CA GLU A 24 3.32 -15.41 14.58
C GLU A 24 3.61 -14.27 13.60
N ASN A 25 4.18 -14.60 12.42
CA ASN A 25 4.65 -13.62 11.43
C ASN A 25 3.66 -13.48 10.28
N ILE A 26 3.20 -12.26 10.04
CA ILE A 26 2.27 -11.95 8.94
C ILE A 26 2.70 -10.73 8.15
N ILE A 27 2.52 -10.77 6.83
CA ILE A 27 2.68 -9.64 5.91
C ILE A 27 1.29 -9.16 5.50
N ILE A 28 0.95 -7.89 5.77
CA ILE A 28 -0.27 -7.25 5.27
C ILE A 28 0.07 -6.48 4.01
N MET A 29 -0.71 -6.69 2.94
CA MET A 29 -0.47 -6.09 1.62
C MET A 29 -1.53 -5.03 1.31
N CYS A 30 -1.08 -3.80 1.04
CA CYS A 30 -1.87 -2.59 0.80
C CYS A 30 -1.77 -2.15 -0.67
N HIS A 31 -2.87 -2.27 -1.41
CA HIS A 31 -2.91 -1.93 -2.84
C HIS A 31 -2.94 -0.42 -3.11
N GLY A 32 -2.66 -0.04 -4.37
CA GLY A 32 -2.63 1.35 -4.82
C GLY A 32 -4.00 1.98 -5.03
N PHE A 33 -3.98 3.24 -5.47
CA PHE A 33 -5.18 4.05 -5.74
C PHE A 33 -6.13 3.34 -6.69
N THR A 34 -7.40 3.25 -6.30
CA THR A 34 -8.48 2.60 -7.06
C THR A 34 -8.20 1.16 -7.54
N SER A 35 -7.24 0.45 -6.95
CA SER A 35 -6.90 -0.94 -7.27
C SER A 35 -7.72 -1.94 -6.43
N ASP A 36 -7.29 -3.19 -6.39
CA ASP A 36 -7.87 -4.27 -5.58
C ASP A 36 -6.76 -5.17 -4.98
N LYS A 37 -7.14 -6.08 -4.08
CA LYS A 37 -6.23 -7.01 -3.38
C LYS A 37 -5.43 -7.95 -4.27
N SER A 38 -5.84 -8.14 -5.53
CA SER A 38 -5.07 -8.88 -6.53
C SER A 38 -4.09 -7.99 -7.28
N SER A 39 -4.43 -6.69 -7.43
CA SER A 39 -3.63 -5.73 -8.19
C SER A 39 -3.23 -6.27 -9.58
N ARG A 40 -4.20 -6.81 -10.33
CA ARG A 40 -4.02 -7.47 -11.65
C ARG A 40 -3.11 -8.71 -11.58
N GLY A 41 -3.19 -9.50 -10.51
CA GLY A 41 -2.39 -10.71 -10.31
C GLY A 41 -1.02 -10.47 -9.68
N ARG A 42 -0.55 -9.23 -9.60
CA ARG A 42 0.75 -8.89 -9.02
C ARG A 42 0.81 -9.23 -7.53
N PHE A 43 -0.22 -8.86 -6.77
CA PHE A 43 -0.28 -9.16 -5.35
C PHE A 43 -0.48 -10.64 -5.07
N ASP A 44 -1.24 -11.35 -5.92
CA ASP A 44 -1.37 -12.80 -5.81
C ASP A 44 -0.02 -13.49 -5.99
N ARG A 45 0.80 -13.04 -6.95
CA ARG A 45 2.16 -13.52 -7.15
C ARG A 45 3.03 -13.32 -5.92
N PHE A 46 3.10 -12.11 -5.38
CA PHE A 46 3.93 -11.79 -4.22
C PHE A 46 3.43 -12.49 -2.95
N ALA A 47 2.11 -12.54 -2.73
CA ALA A 47 1.52 -13.26 -1.62
C ALA A 47 1.90 -14.75 -1.63
N ASN A 48 1.87 -15.40 -2.80
CA ASN A 48 2.31 -16.78 -2.94
C ASN A 48 3.82 -16.93 -2.67
N ALA A 49 4.67 -16.02 -3.17
CA ALA A 49 6.11 -16.06 -2.92
C ALA A 49 6.41 -15.92 -1.42
N PHE A 50 5.81 -14.97 -0.74
CA PHE A 50 5.98 -14.78 0.71
C PHE A 50 5.42 -15.96 1.51
N HIS A 51 4.28 -16.51 1.10
CA HIS A 51 3.71 -17.71 1.72
C HIS A 51 4.62 -18.93 1.59
N GLN A 52 5.24 -19.15 0.43
CA GLN A 52 6.20 -20.25 0.20
C GLN A 52 7.44 -20.15 1.10
N LEU A 53 7.80 -18.95 1.56
CA LEU A 53 8.87 -18.72 2.53
C LEU A 53 8.43 -19.01 3.98
N GLY A 54 7.14 -19.29 4.21
CA GLY A 54 6.59 -19.58 5.52
C GLY A 54 5.90 -18.40 6.20
N TYR A 55 5.75 -17.24 5.57
CA TYR A 55 4.97 -16.13 6.13
C TYR A 55 3.47 -16.36 5.95
N SER A 56 2.67 -16.02 6.95
CA SER A 56 1.26 -15.76 6.70
C SER A 56 1.12 -14.44 5.94
N VAL A 57 0.13 -14.35 5.04
CA VAL A 57 -0.08 -13.13 4.23
C VAL A 57 -1.57 -12.76 4.24
N LEU A 58 -1.87 -11.48 4.38
CA LEU A 58 -3.20 -10.89 4.18
C LEU A 58 -3.13 -9.84 3.09
N ALA A 59 -3.71 -10.10 1.92
CA ALA A 59 -3.99 -9.09 0.91
C ALA A 59 -5.47 -8.72 0.98
N PHE A 60 -5.82 -7.46 1.21
CA PHE A 60 -7.22 -7.05 1.40
C PHE A 60 -7.61 -5.89 0.50
N ASP A 61 -8.90 -5.77 0.22
CA ASP A 61 -9.48 -4.63 -0.48
C ASP A 61 -9.82 -3.53 0.54
N PHE A 62 -9.32 -2.31 0.30
CA PHE A 62 -9.79 -1.14 1.02
C PHE A 62 -11.28 -0.90 0.75
N SER A 63 -12.02 -0.27 1.67
CA SER A 63 -13.41 0.12 1.48
C SER A 63 -13.57 0.96 0.21
N GLY A 64 -14.67 0.77 -0.53
CA GLY A 64 -14.89 1.36 -1.84
C GLY A 64 -14.09 0.71 -2.99
N CYS A 65 -13.28 -0.36 -2.74
CA CYS A 65 -12.50 -1.07 -3.74
C CYS A 65 -12.80 -2.58 -3.72
N GLY A 66 -12.49 -3.25 -4.83
CA GLY A 66 -12.58 -4.70 -4.97
C GLY A 66 -13.94 -5.26 -4.53
N GLU A 67 -13.93 -6.15 -3.53
CA GLU A 67 -15.12 -6.80 -2.97
C GLU A 67 -15.55 -6.23 -1.60
N SER A 68 -14.82 -5.24 -1.06
CA SER A 68 -15.17 -4.57 0.19
C SER A 68 -16.39 -3.66 0.02
N ASP A 69 -17.08 -3.33 1.12
CA ASP A 69 -18.26 -2.46 1.11
C ASP A 69 -17.97 -1.09 0.47
N ASP A 70 -19.01 -0.44 -0.06
CA ASP A 70 -18.90 0.85 -0.72
C ASP A 70 -18.52 1.97 0.27
N GLU A 71 -17.60 2.83 -0.15
CA GLU A 71 -17.16 3.99 0.59
C GLU A 71 -16.55 5.03 -0.35
N ARG A 72 -16.55 6.30 0.07
CA ARG A 72 -15.77 7.34 -0.61
C ARG A 72 -14.30 7.21 -0.27
N LEU A 73 -13.45 7.33 -1.28
CA LEU A 73 -12.00 7.26 -1.10
C LEU A 73 -11.47 8.57 -0.54
N THR A 74 -10.91 8.50 0.67
CA THR A 74 -10.09 9.54 1.30
C THR A 74 -8.87 8.87 1.95
N MET A 75 -7.83 9.61 2.29
CA MET A 75 -6.72 9.07 3.07
C MET A 75 -7.19 8.56 4.44
N ALA A 76 -8.07 9.30 5.11
CA ALA A 76 -8.61 8.92 6.40
C ALA A 76 -9.32 7.56 6.37
N THR A 77 -10.14 7.28 5.32
CA THR A 77 -10.80 5.98 5.19
C THR A 77 -9.82 4.83 4.96
N ARG A 78 -8.72 5.08 4.21
CA ARG A 78 -7.64 4.10 3.98
C ARG A 78 -6.86 3.77 5.25
N ILE A 79 -6.55 4.79 6.04
CA ILE A 79 -5.86 4.64 7.34
C ILE A 79 -6.71 3.80 8.30
N ASP A 80 -8.01 4.09 8.42
CA ASP A 80 -8.92 3.30 9.26
C ASP A 80 -9.02 1.83 8.80
N ASP A 81 -9.09 1.59 7.49
CA ASP A 81 -9.15 0.24 6.93
C ASP A 81 -7.86 -0.56 7.22
N LEU A 82 -6.68 0.06 7.14
CA LEU A 82 -5.42 -0.64 7.50
C LEU A 82 -5.35 -0.89 9.01
N HIS A 83 -5.79 0.03 9.86
CA HIS A 83 -5.91 -0.23 11.29
C HIS A 83 -6.85 -1.40 11.58
N ALA A 84 -7.96 -1.50 10.87
CA ALA A 84 -8.87 -2.66 10.98
C ALA A 84 -8.20 -3.98 10.56
N ALA A 85 -7.41 -3.97 9.47
CA ALA A 85 -6.64 -5.14 9.04
C ALA A 85 -5.58 -5.55 10.08
N ILE A 86 -4.86 -4.58 10.66
CA ILE A 86 -3.90 -4.82 11.75
C ILE A 86 -4.61 -5.43 12.98
N ASN A 87 -5.75 -4.87 13.38
CA ASN A 87 -6.53 -5.39 14.52
C ASN A 87 -7.08 -6.79 14.23
N PHE A 88 -7.53 -7.05 13.01
CA PHE A 88 -8.00 -8.38 12.59
C PHE A 88 -6.90 -9.44 12.71
N VAL A 89 -5.69 -9.18 12.21
CA VAL A 89 -4.60 -10.16 12.32
C VAL A 89 -4.13 -10.34 13.77
N LYS A 90 -4.13 -9.28 14.57
CA LYS A 90 -3.83 -9.35 16.01
C LYS A 90 -4.85 -10.22 16.75
N SER A 91 -6.15 -10.10 16.44
CA SER A 91 -7.20 -10.94 17.05
C SER A 91 -7.04 -12.43 16.69
N ARG A 92 -6.31 -12.75 15.62
CA ARG A 92 -5.93 -14.11 15.22
C ARG A 92 -4.62 -14.62 15.84
N GLY A 93 -3.99 -13.83 16.71
CA GLY A 93 -2.78 -14.22 17.45
C GLY A 93 -1.46 -13.78 16.79
N PHE A 94 -1.48 -13.04 15.67
CA PHE A 94 -0.25 -12.54 15.06
C PHE A 94 0.34 -11.39 15.90
N SER A 95 1.60 -11.55 16.29
CA SER A 95 2.35 -10.60 17.12
C SER A 95 3.43 -9.85 16.34
N HIS A 96 3.89 -10.40 15.21
CA HIS A 96 4.91 -9.81 14.36
C HIS A 96 4.30 -9.46 13.01
N ILE A 97 4.21 -8.17 12.71
CA ILE A 97 3.52 -7.64 11.53
C ILE A 97 4.52 -6.92 10.62
N ALA A 98 4.52 -7.29 9.35
CA ALA A 98 5.19 -6.57 8.29
C ALA A 98 4.17 -5.96 7.32
N LEU A 99 4.52 -4.86 6.67
CA LEU A 99 3.68 -4.23 5.65
C LEU A 99 4.34 -4.28 4.29
N TYR A 100 3.55 -4.57 3.26
CA TYR A 100 3.89 -4.37 1.86
C TYR A 100 2.92 -3.36 1.26
N GLY A 101 3.42 -2.24 0.74
CA GLY A 101 2.59 -1.20 0.14
C GLY A 101 3.00 -0.87 -1.29
N HIS A 102 2.01 -0.63 -2.17
CA HIS A 102 2.27 -0.15 -3.52
C HIS A 102 1.55 1.18 -3.76
N SER A 103 2.27 2.17 -4.34
CA SER A 103 1.70 3.47 -4.69
C SER A 103 1.00 4.10 -3.48
N LEU A 104 -0.29 4.48 -3.56
CA LEU A 104 -1.06 4.97 -2.43
C LEU A 104 -0.99 4.04 -1.21
N GLY A 105 -0.98 2.72 -1.41
CA GLY A 105 -0.82 1.76 -0.31
C GLY A 105 0.48 1.93 0.46
N SER A 106 1.55 2.39 -0.18
CA SER A 106 2.81 2.70 0.50
C SER A 106 2.66 3.89 1.46
N ARG A 107 1.92 4.92 1.05
CA ARG A 107 1.63 6.06 1.90
C ARG A 107 0.77 5.66 3.10
N VAL A 108 -0.24 4.83 2.90
CA VAL A 108 -1.08 4.31 3.99
C VAL A 108 -0.26 3.51 4.98
N CYS A 109 0.70 2.68 4.51
CA CYS A 109 1.62 1.96 5.40
C CYS A 109 2.45 2.89 6.28
N LEU A 110 2.97 3.99 5.71
CA LEU A 110 3.75 4.98 6.47
C LEU A 110 2.90 5.73 7.51
N GLU A 111 1.68 6.14 7.15
CA GLU A 111 0.73 6.81 8.06
C GLU A 111 0.28 5.92 9.23
N CYS A 112 0.18 4.62 9.00
CA CYS A 112 -0.26 3.64 10.01
C CYS A 112 0.90 3.04 10.81
N TYR A 113 2.12 3.58 10.66
CA TYR A 113 3.25 3.04 11.41
C TYR A 113 3.03 3.11 12.92
N THR A 114 3.31 2.01 13.58
CA THR A 114 3.44 1.88 15.04
C THR A 114 4.63 0.95 15.35
N ASP A 115 5.11 0.95 16.58
CA ASP A 115 6.22 0.08 17.02
C ASP A 115 5.93 -1.43 16.87
N GLN A 116 4.68 -1.80 16.57
CA GLN A 116 4.30 -3.18 16.28
C GLN A 116 4.63 -3.61 14.85
N ILE A 117 4.93 -2.66 13.96
CA ILE A 117 5.33 -2.94 12.58
C ILE A 117 6.84 -3.14 12.55
N ALA A 118 7.25 -4.39 12.30
CA ALA A 118 8.64 -4.79 12.36
C ALA A 118 9.46 -4.35 11.12
N VAL A 119 8.83 -4.29 9.94
CA VAL A 119 9.50 -4.00 8.67
C VAL A 119 8.49 -3.58 7.60
N MET A 120 8.94 -2.80 6.62
CA MET A 120 8.12 -2.42 5.46
C MET A 120 8.86 -2.67 4.14
N VAL A 121 8.08 -3.00 3.10
CA VAL A 121 8.48 -2.98 1.68
C VAL A 121 7.50 -2.10 0.93
N LEU A 122 7.99 -1.07 0.26
CA LEU A 122 7.20 -0.04 -0.41
C LEU A 122 7.64 0.09 -1.87
N THR A 123 6.71 -0.08 -2.82
CA THR A 123 6.96 0.04 -4.26
C THR A 123 6.20 1.23 -4.86
N GLY A 124 6.84 2.00 -5.76
CA GLY A 124 6.26 3.25 -6.26
C GLY A 124 5.86 4.16 -5.10
N ALA A 125 6.79 4.35 -4.15
CA ALA A 125 6.48 4.82 -2.80
C ALA A 125 6.16 6.32 -2.76
N LEU A 126 4.99 6.66 -2.22
CA LEU A 126 4.55 8.03 -1.93
C LEU A 126 5.10 8.47 -0.56
N THR A 127 6.34 8.93 -0.54
CA THR A 127 7.05 9.34 0.68
C THR A 127 6.93 10.82 1.02
N GLY A 128 6.22 11.59 0.21
CA GLY A 128 6.05 13.04 0.39
C GLY A 128 4.95 13.61 -0.49
N SER A 129 4.89 14.93 -0.56
CA SER A 129 3.90 15.67 -1.36
C SER A 129 4.08 15.42 -2.86
N MET A 130 3.00 15.01 -3.54
CA MET A 130 2.94 14.86 -4.99
C MET A 130 1.87 15.75 -5.56
N LYS A 131 2.26 16.62 -6.50
CA LYS A 131 1.34 17.50 -7.22
C LYS A 131 0.97 16.88 -8.56
N TYR A 132 -0.21 16.33 -8.65
CA TYR A 132 -0.76 15.80 -9.89
C TYR A 132 -1.50 16.89 -10.67
N ASP A 133 -1.23 17.00 -11.96
CA ASP A 133 -2.08 17.79 -12.86
C ASP A 133 -3.36 16.98 -13.18
N TRP A 134 -4.36 17.14 -12.31
CA TRP A 134 -5.62 16.41 -12.45
C TRP A 134 -6.33 16.65 -13.79
N ASN A 135 -6.01 17.75 -14.50
CA ASN A 135 -6.55 17.96 -15.85
C ASN A 135 -6.03 16.96 -16.88
N LYS A 136 -4.85 16.35 -16.62
CA LYS A 136 -4.30 15.29 -17.47
C LYS A 136 -4.87 13.90 -17.13
N HIS A 137 -5.38 13.73 -15.91
CA HIS A 137 -5.82 12.43 -15.37
C HIS A 137 -7.34 12.27 -15.30
N LEU A 138 -8.09 13.37 -15.40
CA LEU A 138 -9.55 13.40 -15.33
C LEU A 138 -10.16 13.90 -16.64
N THR A 139 -11.30 13.33 -17.02
CA THR A 139 -12.08 13.83 -18.16
C THR A 139 -12.73 15.16 -17.83
N LYS A 140 -13.24 15.87 -18.85
CA LYS A 140 -13.98 17.13 -18.66
C LYS A 140 -15.23 16.91 -17.80
N GLU A 141 -15.92 15.80 -17.99
CA GLU A 141 -17.11 15.39 -17.24
C GLU A 141 -16.77 15.12 -15.77
N GLU A 142 -15.66 14.40 -15.49
CA GLU A 142 -15.18 14.14 -14.14
C GLU A 142 -14.76 15.44 -13.42
N LEU A 143 -14.12 16.38 -14.11
CA LEU A 143 -13.77 17.70 -13.57
C LEU A 143 -15.02 18.52 -13.24
N GLN A 144 -16.07 18.47 -14.09
CA GLN A 144 -17.35 19.12 -13.81
C GLN A 144 -18.07 18.46 -12.63
N GLU A 145 -18.05 17.12 -12.55
CA GLU A 145 -18.60 16.38 -11.41
C GLU A 145 -17.90 16.77 -10.12
N LEU A 146 -16.56 16.79 -10.11
CA LEU A 146 -15.75 17.20 -8.97
C LEU A 146 -16.08 18.60 -8.49
N LYS A 147 -16.21 19.56 -9.43
CA LYS A 147 -16.55 20.94 -9.11
C LYS A 147 -17.95 21.07 -8.53
N LYS A 148 -18.92 20.30 -9.05
CA LYS A 148 -20.34 20.39 -8.66
C LYS A 148 -20.66 19.61 -7.39
N LYS A 149 -20.08 18.41 -7.23
CA LYS A 149 -20.46 17.44 -6.20
C LYS A 149 -19.39 17.25 -5.10
N GLY A 150 -18.16 17.72 -5.33
CA GLY A 150 -17.03 17.50 -4.41
C GLY A 150 -16.45 16.09 -4.48
N TYR A 151 -16.83 15.29 -5.47
CA TYR A 151 -16.29 13.95 -5.72
C TYR A 151 -16.40 13.60 -7.21
N ILE A 152 -15.69 12.55 -7.64
CA ILE A 152 -15.80 11.95 -8.97
C ILE A 152 -16.18 10.48 -8.86
N THR A 153 -16.89 9.98 -9.86
CA THR A 153 -17.31 8.59 -9.97
C THR A 153 -16.58 7.93 -11.12
N LYS A 154 -15.73 6.92 -10.84
CA LYS A 154 -15.05 6.12 -11.86
C LYS A 154 -15.67 4.72 -11.94
N ASN A 155 -15.96 4.27 -13.16
CA ASN A 155 -16.36 2.89 -13.39
C ASN A 155 -15.12 2.01 -13.44
N GLN A 156 -15.05 1.02 -12.56
CA GLN A 156 -13.97 0.04 -12.52
C GLN A 156 -14.52 -1.37 -12.52
N LYS A 157 -14.19 -2.15 -13.57
CA LYS A 157 -14.72 -3.53 -13.71
C LYS A 157 -16.24 -3.55 -13.48
N GLN A 158 -16.68 -4.15 -12.37
CA GLN A 158 -18.11 -4.35 -12.06
C GLN A 158 -18.66 -3.38 -11.00
N ARG A 159 -17.89 -2.38 -10.58
CA ARG A 159 -18.34 -1.43 -9.54
C ARG A 159 -18.01 0.03 -9.89
N LYS A 160 -18.67 0.93 -9.19
CA LYS A 160 -18.38 2.37 -9.19
C LYS A 160 -17.48 2.68 -8.00
N VAL A 161 -16.40 3.39 -8.26
CA VAL A 161 -15.50 3.91 -7.22
C VAL A 161 -15.73 5.40 -7.09
N ILE A 162 -16.00 5.88 -5.88
CA ILE A 162 -16.25 7.29 -5.59
C ILE A 162 -15.00 7.88 -4.95
N ILE A 163 -14.37 8.83 -5.64
CA ILE A 163 -13.16 9.51 -5.20
C ILE A 163 -13.54 10.88 -4.68
N ASP A 164 -13.37 11.11 -3.38
CA ASP A 164 -13.65 12.40 -2.77
C ASP A 164 -12.59 13.44 -3.19
N LYS A 165 -12.98 14.72 -3.29
CA LYS A 165 -12.06 15.84 -3.55
C LYS A 165 -10.92 15.87 -2.53
N GLN A 166 -11.20 15.53 -1.27
CA GLN A 166 -10.21 15.47 -0.22
C GLN A 166 -9.07 14.49 -0.56
N MET A 167 -9.38 13.33 -1.16
CA MET A 167 -8.37 12.38 -1.59
C MET A 167 -7.36 12.99 -2.57
N LEU A 168 -7.84 13.84 -3.50
CA LEU A 168 -6.95 14.52 -4.46
C LEU A 168 -6.05 15.55 -3.76
N LEU A 169 -6.57 16.24 -2.75
CA LEU A 169 -5.80 17.16 -1.92
C LEU A 169 -4.79 16.43 -1.02
N ASP A 170 -5.15 15.26 -0.50
CA ASP A 170 -4.29 14.46 0.39
C ASP A 170 -2.97 14.05 -0.27
N PHE A 171 -2.89 13.96 -1.61
CA PHE A 171 -1.63 13.75 -2.32
C PHE A 171 -0.66 14.93 -2.20
N GLU A 172 -1.18 16.16 -2.11
CA GLU A 172 -0.37 17.39 -2.06
C GLU A 172 -0.09 17.85 -0.63
N LEU A 173 -0.99 17.58 0.30
CA LEU A 173 -0.92 18.04 1.69
C LEU A 173 -0.13 17.05 2.57
N VAL A 174 1.18 16.98 2.33
CA VAL A 174 2.06 16.04 3.03
C VAL A 174 3.29 16.77 3.57
N ASP A 175 3.49 16.75 4.88
CA ASP A 175 4.81 17.02 5.45
C ASP A 175 5.64 15.73 5.44
N GLN A 176 6.65 15.69 4.57
CA GLN A 176 7.49 14.52 4.39
C GLN A 176 8.26 14.15 5.66
N LYS A 177 8.72 15.15 6.41
CA LYS A 177 9.46 14.91 7.66
C LYS A 177 8.55 14.30 8.72
N GLU A 178 7.38 14.87 8.92
CA GLU A 178 6.39 14.33 9.89
C GLU A 178 5.99 12.91 9.54
N LEU A 179 5.78 12.63 8.24
CA LEU A 179 5.44 11.29 7.77
C LEU A 179 6.52 10.25 8.08
N LEU A 180 7.79 10.60 7.96
CA LEU A 180 8.89 9.63 7.96
C LEU A 180 9.66 9.55 9.27
N ILE A 181 9.77 10.65 10.02
CA ILE A 181 10.68 10.72 11.19
C ILE A 181 10.31 9.75 12.32
N ASN A 182 9.05 9.36 12.41
CA ASN A 182 8.56 8.43 13.42
C ASN A 182 8.63 6.96 12.99
N VAL A 183 8.94 6.67 11.71
CA VAL A 183 9.09 5.31 11.20
C VAL A 183 10.46 4.76 11.61
N LYS A 184 10.47 3.87 12.62
CA LYS A 184 11.70 3.33 13.23
C LYS A 184 12.09 1.97 12.68
N CYS A 185 11.16 1.23 12.06
CA CYS A 185 11.47 -0.05 11.44
C CYS A 185 12.30 0.11 10.16
N PRO A 186 13.05 -0.92 9.73
CA PRO A 186 13.67 -0.95 8.41
C PRO A 186 12.62 -0.86 7.28
N VAL A 187 12.86 0.02 6.30
CA VAL A 187 12.00 0.22 5.14
C VAL A 187 12.79 -0.01 3.85
N LEU A 188 12.35 -0.94 3.00
CA LEU A 188 12.83 -1.04 1.62
C LEU A 188 11.89 -0.22 0.73
N ILE A 189 12.43 0.79 0.07
CA ILE A 189 11.73 1.56 -0.95
C ILE A 189 12.25 1.14 -2.32
N MET A 190 11.33 0.86 -3.26
CA MET A 190 11.66 0.55 -4.66
C MET A 190 10.89 1.50 -5.56
N ASN A 191 11.62 2.30 -6.35
CA ASN A 191 11.07 3.18 -7.38
C ASN A 191 11.65 2.85 -8.75
N GLY A 192 10.90 3.18 -9.80
CA GLY A 192 11.35 3.08 -11.19
C GLY A 192 11.96 4.39 -11.70
N ASP A 193 12.28 4.42 -13.02
CA ASP A 193 12.76 5.61 -13.71
C ASP A 193 12.21 5.78 -15.14
N ALA A 194 11.35 4.86 -15.59
CA ALA A 194 10.87 4.86 -16.97
C ALA A 194 9.82 5.94 -17.25
N ASP A 195 9.01 6.32 -16.27
CA ASP A 195 8.01 7.38 -16.41
C ASP A 195 8.29 8.59 -15.49
N GLU A 196 7.58 9.69 -15.73
CA GLU A 196 7.75 10.94 -14.98
C GLU A 196 7.35 10.75 -13.51
N GLU A 197 6.26 10.03 -13.26
CA GLU A 197 5.76 9.77 -11.91
C GLU A 197 6.82 9.05 -11.07
N GLU A 198 7.39 7.95 -11.57
CA GLU A 198 8.41 7.19 -10.83
C GLU A 198 9.69 8.00 -10.60
N ARG A 199 10.12 8.81 -11.59
CA ARG A 199 11.29 9.70 -11.39
C ARG A 199 11.06 10.73 -10.28
N ASP A 200 9.85 11.26 -10.16
CA ASP A 200 9.54 12.22 -9.11
C ASP A 200 9.36 11.52 -7.75
N LEU A 201 8.74 10.35 -7.71
CA LEU A 201 8.68 9.52 -6.50
C LEU A 201 10.07 9.11 -6.02
N TYR A 202 10.99 8.75 -6.93
CA TYR A 202 12.38 8.44 -6.57
C TYR A 202 13.10 9.64 -5.94
N LYS A 203 12.96 10.85 -6.53
CA LYS A 203 13.55 12.08 -5.95
C LYS A 203 13.03 12.35 -4.54
N LEU A 204 11.71 12.22 -4.33
CA LEU A 204 11.09 12.37 -3.01
C LEU A 204 11.62 11.32 -2.03
N SER A 205 11.68 10.07 -2.46
CA SER A 205 12.21 8.99 -1.62
C SER A 205 13.67 9.24 -1.23
N LEU A 206 14.51 9.66 -2.18
CA LEU A 206 15.92 9.99 -1.94
C LEU A 206 16.06 11.11 -0.89
N GLN A 207 15.24 12.16 -0.98
CA GLN A 207 15.22 13.25 0.01
C GLN A 207 14.74 12.78 1.39
N GLY A 208 13.80 11.83 1.41
CA GLY A 208 13.18 11.30 2.62
C GLY A 208 14.04 10.31 3.41
N MET A 209 15.01 9.64 2.76
CA MET A 209 15.84 8.62 3.40
C MET A 209 16.53 9.07 4.69
N LYS A 210 16.88 10.34 4.80
CA LYS A 210 17.53 10.93 6.00
C LYS A 210 16.65 10.92 7.26
N TRP A 211 15.35 10.74 7.14
CA TRP A 211 14.40 10.68 8.26
C TRP A 211 14.00 9.25 8.63
N LEU A 212 14.29 8.27 7.75
CA LEU A 212 14.03 6.86 8.02
C LEU A 212 15.14 6.23 8.87
N SER A 213 14.87 5.03 9.37
CA SER A 213 15.87 4.21 10.05
C SER A 213 17.12 4.04 9.15
N LYS A 214 18.32 4.05 9.76
CA LYS A 214 19.60 3.80 9.07
C LYS A 214 19.67 2.45 8.37
N ASP A 215 18.85 1.50 8.80
CA ASP A 215 18.76 0.17 8.20
C ASP A 215 17.82 0.14 6.98
N SER A 216 17.17 1.29 6.65
CA SER A 216 16.32 1.42 5.46
C SER A 216 17.15 1.52 4.18
N LYS A 217 16.55 1.11 3.05
CA LYS A 217 17.20 1.10 1.75
C LYS A 217 16.29 1.66 0.66
N LEU A 218 16.87 2.41 -0.27
CA LEU A 218 16.25 2.87 -1.50
C LEU A 218 16.88 2.15 -2.69
N GLU A 219 16.05 1.51 -3.52
CA GLU A 219 16.44 0.82 -4.75
C GLU A 219 15.80 1.49 -5.96
N LEU A 220 16.60 1.77 -6.96
CA LEU A 220 16.15 2.22 -8.28
C LEU A 220 16.05 1.03 -9.23
N ILE A 221 14.86 0.73 -9.70
CA ILE A 221 14.60 -0.34 -10.67
C ILE A 221 14.65 0.27 -12.07
N GLN A 222 15.78 0.15 -12.74
CA GLN A 222 16.01 0.74 -14.05
C GLN A 222 15.00 0.23 -15.08
N GLY A 223 14.43 1.14 -15.85
CA GLY A 223 13.44 0.83 -16.88
C GLY A 223 12.06 0.47 -16.36
N ALA A 224 11.83 0.53 -15.04
CA ALA A 224 10.53 0.23 -14.47
C ALA A 224 9.59 1.44 -14.51
N MET A 225 8.38 1.21 -15.01
CA MET A 225 7.23 2.12 -14.90
C MET A 225 6.52 1.93 -13.55
N HIS A 226 5.63 2.83 -13.20
CA HIS A 226 4.88 2.81 -11.93
C HIS A 226 4.14 1.49 -11.65
N SER A 227 3.68 0.79 -12.68
CA SER A 227 3.04 -0.53 -12.53
C SER A 227 4.00 -1.67 -12.17
N PHE A 228 5.29 -1.54 -12.44
CA PHE A 228 6.33 -2.58 -12.31
C PHE A 228 6.02 -3.89 -13.05
N THR A 229 5.11 -3.89 -14.01
CA THR A 229 4.59 -5.12 -14.66
C THR A 229 5.71 -5.97 -15.28
N ASP A 230 6.68 -5.34 -15.93
CA ASP A 230 7.78 -6.02 -16.60
C ASP A 230 8.96 -6.34 -15.67
N HIS A 231 8.87 -5.93 -14.38
CA HIS A 231 9.94 -6.08 -13.40
C HIS A 231 9.52 -6.92 -12.17
N LEU A 232 8.38 -7.63 -12.22
CA LEU A 232 7.86 -8.40 -11.09
C LEU A 232 8.87 -9.38 -10.49
N PRO A 233 9.71 -10.11 -11.26
CA PRO A 233 10.70 -11.01 -10.67
C PRO A 233 11.76 -10.28 -9.84
N VAL A 234 12.16 -9.07 -10.24
CA VAL A 234 13.14 -8.26 -9.52
C VAL A 234 12.54 -7.75 -8.22
N ILE A 235 11.31 -7.21 -8.27
CA ILE A 235 10.58 -6.74 -7.09
C ILE A 235 10.38 -7.89 -6.08
N GLU A 236 9.92 -9.06 -6.56
CA GLU A 236 9.72 -10.25 -5.75
C GLU A 236 11.00 -10.67 -5.04
N LYS A 237 12.11 -10.75 -5.77
CA LYS A 237 13.42 -11.11 -5.23
C LYS A 237 13.85 -10.14 -4.13
N LEU A 238 13.85 -8.83 -4.40
CA LEU A 238 14.29 -7.82 -3.44
C LEU A 238 13.40 -7.79 -2.20
N ALA A 239 12.07 -7.88 -2.36
CA ALA A 239 11.13 -7.92 -1.25
C ALA A 239 11.34 -9.17 -0.39
N THR A 240 11.54 -10.32 -1.03
CA THR A 240 11.80 -11.61 -0.37
C THR A 240 13.09 -11.57 0.46
N GLU A 241 14.19 -11.12 -0.15
CA GLU A 241 15.49 -10.97 0.52
C GLU A 241 15.39 -10.00 1.70
N TRP A 242 14.62 -8.92 1.56
CA TRP A 242 14.40 -7.94 2.62
C TRP A 242 13.64 -8.51 3.80
N PHE A 243 12.53 -9.22 3.56
CA PHE A 243 11.78 -9.87 4.63
C PHE A 243 12.61 -10.96 5.32
N LEU A 244 13.34 -11.81 4.59
CA LEU A 244 14.20 -12.82 5.19
C LEU A 244 15.28 -12.21 6.10
N LYS A 245 15.81 -11.05 5.74
CA LYS A 245 16.85 -10.36 6.52
C LYS A 245 16.31 -9.66 7.75
N HIS A 246 15.19 -8.93 7.63
CA HIS A 246 14.71 -8.01 8.67
C HIS A 246 13.46 -8.53 9.41
N PHE A 247 12.88 -9.62 8.94
CA PHE A 247 11.66 -10.21 9.49
C PHE A 247 11.76 -11.75 9.57
N PRO A 248 12.83 -12.30 10.17
CA PRO A 248 13.06 -13.75 10.14
C PRO A 248 11.96 -14.51 10.87
N ILE A 249 11.56 -15.65 10.29
CA ILE A 249 10.66 -16.58 10.95
C ILE A 249 11.50 -17.38 11.96
N LEU A 250 11.18 -17.23 13.23
CA LEU A 250 11.85 -18.00 14.29
C LEU A 250 11.47 -19.47 14.12
N LYS A 251 12.46 -20.33 13.82
CA LYS A 251 12.26 -21.78 13.85
C LYS A 251 12.11 -22.18 15.33
N LYS A 252 10.94 -22.72 15.66
CA LYS A 252 10.75 -23.40 16.96
C LYS A 252 11.54 -24.69 17.00
#